data_79da952cc1f70aa30ca1a7049a7515ef
#
_entry.id   79da952cc1f70aa30ca1a7049a7515ef
#
_cell.length_a   1.000
_cell.length_b   1.000
_cell.length_c   1.000
_cell.angle_alpha   90.00
_cell.angle_beta   90.00
_cell.angle_gamma   90.00
#
_symmetry.space_group_name_H-M   'P 1'
#
loop_
_entity.id
_entity.type
_entity.pdbx_description
1 polymer ?
#
loop_
_entity_poly.entity_id
_entity_poly.type
_entity_poly.pdbx_seq_one_letter_code
_entity_poly.pdbx_strand_id
1 'polypeptide(L)'
;QLVAAIGVILSMLNVARQIKNNTKQAILTNWGVLSERYMSVYRQGANLEFADVIVRGHENYDELTNSEKIAFGFFLENACIANEGALVMSKDAHRDDDSMVELFNRHIRWHIGSKGGRRWFEEFERQRAFPSDLSKAIHLAIASSD
;
A
#
# COMPACT_ATOMS: atom_id res chain seq x y z
N GLN A 1 44.69 -30.54 -1.16
CA GLN A 1 43.80 -29.92 -0.13
C GLN A 1 43.65 -28.38 -0.32
N LEU A 2 44.71 -27.64 -0.65
CA LEU A 2 44.65 -26.17 -0.86
C LEU A 2 43.75 -25.80 -2.04
N VAL A 3 43.84 -26.49 -3.16
CA VAL A 3 43.01 -26.25 -4.36
C VAL A 3 41.52 -26.46 -4.08
N ALA A 4 41.16 -27.47 -3.30
CA ALA A 4 39.79 -27.73 -2.89
C ALA A 4 39.25 -26.61 -1.99
N ALA A 5 40.05 -26.07 -1.07
CA ALA A 5 39.69 -24.96 -0.21
C ALA A 5 39.45 -23.69 -1.01
N ILE A 6 40.30 -23.36 -1.99
CA ILE A 6 40.13 -22.21 -2.90
C ILE A 6 38.83 -22.37 -3.71
N GLY A 7 38.53 -23.55 -4.23
CA GLY A 7 37.31 -23.82 -4.97
C GLY A 7 36.05 -23.57 -4.14
N VAL A 8 36.05 -23.97 -2.86
CA VAL A 8 34.93 -23.71 -1.93
C VAL A 8 34.77 -22.24 -1.69
N ILE A 9 35.85 -21.47 -1.44
CA ILE A 9 35.78 -20.04 -1.23
C ILE A 9 35.22 -19.30 -2.45
N LEU A 10 35.67 -19.65 -3.65
CA LEU A 10 35.16 -19.07 -4.89
C LEU A 10 33.68 -19.39 -5.11
N SER A 11 33.26 -20.61 -4.80
CA SER A 11 31.87 -21.01 -4.85
C SER A 11 31.01 -20.20 -3.87
N MET A 12 31.45 -20.03 -2.64
CA MET A 12 30.76 -19.21 -1.63
C MET A 12 30.62 -17.75 -2.05
N LEU A 13 31.66 -17.17 -2.62
CA LEU A 13 31.62 -15.80 -3.14
C LEU A 13 30.62 -15.66 -4.30
N ASN A 14 30.56 -16.66 -5.17
CA ASN A 14 29.60 -16.66 -6.28
C ASN A 14 28.17 -16.78 -5.78
N VAL A 15 27.91 -17.68 -4.84
CA VAL A 15 26.59 -17.82 -4.20
C VAL A 15 26.18 -16.51 -3.50
N ALA A 16 27.09 -15.88 -2.75
CA ALA A 16 26.81 -14.61 -2.09
C ALA A 16 26.43 -13.48 -3.10
N ARG A 17 27.15 -13.43 -4.25
CA ARG A 17 26.79 -12.49 -5.33
C ARG A 17 25.43 -12.79 -5.95
N GLN A 18 25.12 -14.08 -6.18
CA GLN A 18 23.81 -14.50 -6.70
C GLN A 18 22.69 -14.11 -5.74
N ILE A 19 22.84 -14.37 -4.45
CA ILE A 19 21.84 -13.97 -3.42
C ILE A 19 21.63 -12.46 -3.48
N LYS A 20 22.68 -11.66 -3.47
CA LYS A 20 22.60 -10.19 -3.56
C LYS A 20 21.85 -9.74 -4.82
N ASN A 21 22.15 -10.34 -5.97
CA ASN A 21 21.50 -9.99 -7.24
C ASN A 21 20.03 -10.39 -7.23
N ASN A 22 19.69 -11.58 -6.73
CA ASN A 22 18.32 -12.06 -6.64
C ASN A 22 17.49 -11.18 -5.69
N THR A 23 18.06 -10.78 -4.54
CA THR A 23 17.42 -9.84 -3.61
C THR A 23 17.14 -8.49 -4.29
N LYS A 24 18.12 -7.96 -5.04
CA LYS A 24 17.91 -6.71 -5.78
C LYS A 24 16.81 -6.83 -6.82
N GLN A 25 16.77 -7.94 -7.57
CA GLN A 25 15.73 -8.18 -8.56
C GLN A 25 14.35 -8.33 -7.91
N ALA A 26 14.25 -9.03 -6.77
CA ALA A 26 13.01 -9.17 -6.02
C ALA A 26 12.48 -7.80 -5.56
N ILE A 27 13.35 -6.93 -5.04
CA ILE A 27 12.97 -5.56 -4.66
C ILE A 27 12.44 -4.77 -5.87
N LEU A 28 13.13 -4.82 -7.02
CA LEU A 28 12.69 -4.11 -8.23
C LEU A 28 11.34 -4.64 -8.74
N THR A 29 11.13 -5.96 -8.69
CA THR A 29 9.87 -6.58 -9.07
C THR A 29 8.74 -6.12 -8.14
N ASN A 30 8.98 -6.12 -6.83
CA ASN A 30 8.00 -5.68 -5.84
C ASN A 30 7.64 -4.20 -6.03
N TRP A 31 8.62 -3.34 -6.34
CA TRP A 31 8.39 -1.94 -6.71
C TRP A 31 7.52 -1.80 -7.97
N GLY A 32 7.77 -2.63 -8.99
CA GLY A 32 6.94 -2.66 -10.19
C GLY A 32 5.49 -3.01 -9.90
N VAL A 33 5.25 -4.06 -9.09
CA VAL A 33 3.92 -4.46 -8.66
C VAL A 33 3.23 -3.37 -7.83
N LEU A 34 3.95 -2.75 -6.90
CA LEU A 34 3.41 -1.66 -6.07
C LEU A 34 3.03 -0.45 -6.94
N SER A 35 3.91 -0.05 -7.86
CA SER A 35 3.65 1.05 -8.79
C SER A 35 2.42 0.79 -9.65
N GLU A 36 2.23 -0.43 -10.16
CA GLU A 36 1.05 -0.77 -10.97
C GLU A 36 -0.24 -0.70 -10.13
N ARG A 37 -0.21 -1.14 -8.88
CA ARG A 37 -1.35 -1.00 -7.96
C ARG A 37 -1.72 0.48 -7.74
N TYR A 38 -0.76 1.35 -7.48
CA TYR A 38 -1.01 2.79 -7.36
C TYR A 38 -1.57 3.38 -8.66
N MET A 39 -0.97 3.04 -9.81
CA MET A 39 -1.46 3.50 -11.11
C MET A 39 -2.89 3.04 -11.39
N SER A 40 -3.27 1.85 -10.93
CA SER A 40 -4.66 1.37 -11.03
C SER A 40 -5.65 2.27 -10.28
N VAL A 41 -5.30 2.70 -9.06
CA VAL A 41 -6.13 3.63 -8.27
C VAL A 41 -6.22 5.00 -8.97
N TYR A 42 -5.10 5.54 -9.47
CA TYR A 42 -5.09 6.83 -10.17
C TYR A 42 -5.88 6.80 -11.47
N ARG A 43 -5.82 5.70 -12.24
CA ARG A 43 -6.62 5.54 -13.48
C ARG A 43 -8.12 5.60 -13.19
N GLN A 44 -8.59 5.07 -12.07
CA GLN A 44 -9.99 5.19 -11.68
C GLN A 44 -10.39 6.66 -11.47
N GLY A 45 -9.56 7.42 -10.77
CA GLY A 45 -9.78 8.86 -10.54
C GLY A 45 -9.64 9.74 -11.78
N ALA A 46 -9.05 9.23 -12.88
CA ALA A 46 -8.91 9.97 -14.13
C ALA A 46 -10.20 10.01 -14.97
N ASN A 47 -11.22 9.21 -14.64
CA ASN A 47 -12.55 9.32 -15.24
C ASN A 47 -13.29 10.51 -14.60
N LEU A 48 -13.68 11.51 -15.41
CA LEU A 48 -14.29 12.75 -14.90
C LEU A 48 -15.61 12.53 -14.16
N GLU A 49 -16.46 11.61 -14.64
CA GLU A 49 -17.72 11.30 -13.96
C GLU A 49 -17.46 10.65 -12.60
N PHE A 50 -16.47 9.77 -12.53
CA PHE A 50 -16.10 9.12 -11.30
C PHE A 50 -15.32 10.05 -10.36
N ALA A 51 -14.53 10.98 -10.89
CA ALA A 51 -13.84 12.01 -10.11
C ALA A 51 -14.83 12.87 -9.30
N ASP A 52 -16.00 13.20 -9.86
CA ASP A 52 -17.07 13.90 -9.15
C ASP A 52 -17.59 13.07 -7.96
N VAL A 53 -17.80 11.78 -8.14
CA VAL A 53 -18.19 10.86 -7.05
C VAL A 53 -17.12 10.81 -5.96
N ILE A 54 -15.84 10.79 -6.34
CA ILE A 54 -14.71 10.80 -5.38
C ILE A 54 -14.74 12.09 -4.55
N VAL A 55 -14.88 13.25 -5.19
CA VAL A 55 -14.91 14.55 -4.51
C VAL A 55 -16.07 14.61 -3.52
N ARG A 56 -17.31 14.35 -3.98
CA ARG A 56 -18.51 14.36 -3.13
C ARG A 56 -18.42 13.31 -2.02
N GLY A 57 -17.87 12.13 -2.33
CA GLY A 57 -17.66 11.06 -1.36
C GLY A 57 -16.72 11.47 -0.23
N HIS A 58 -15.63 12.17 -0.54
CA HIS A 58 -14.71 12.70 0.47
C HIS A 58 -15.34 13.81 1.32
N GLU A 59 -16.18 14.64 0.73
CA GLU A 59 -16.88 15.72 1.44
C GLU A 59 -18.01 15.18 2.32
N ASN A 60 -18.89 14.34 1.77
CA ASN A 60 -20.03 13.79 2.48
C ASN A 60 -20.48 12.42 1.92
N TYR A 61 -19.93 11.36 2.43
CA TYR A 61 -20.25 9.97 2.04
C TYR A 61 -21.75 9.65 2.14
N ASP A 62 -22.43 10.17 3.16
CA ASP A 62 -23.83 9.84 3.42
C ASP A 62 -24.78 10.41 2.34
N GLU A 63 -24.38 11.46 1.60
CA GLU A 63 -25.14 12.07 0.50
C GLU A 63 -25.00 11.33 -0.83
N LEU A 64 -24.05 10.39 -0.95
CA LEU A 64 -23.93 9.56 -2.16
C LEU A 64 -25.12 8.63 -2.32
N THR A 65 -25.54 8.38 -3.54
CA THR A 65 -26.48 7.29 -3.87
C THR A 65 -25.86 5.93 -3.55
N ASN A 66 -26.68 4.89 -3.44
CA ASN A 66 -26.19 3.55 -3.14
C ASN A 66 -25.15 3.05 -4.16
N SER A 67 -25.34 3.34 -5.45
CA SER A 67 -24.39 2.96 -6.50
C SER A 67 -23.07 3.72 -6.38
N GLU A 68 -23.13 5.01 -6.06
CA GLU A 68 -21.96 5.85 -5.83
C GLU A 68 -21.20 5.42 -4.56
N LYS A 69 -21.92 5.06 -3.49
CA LYS A 69 -21.31 4.50 -2.26
C LYS A 69 -20.52 3.24 -2.54
N ILE A 70 -21.08 2.35 -3.37
CA ILE A 70 -20.40 1.12 -3.79
C ILE A 70 -19.13 1.46 -4.59
N ALA A 71 -19.24 2.34 -5.58
CA ALA A 71 -18.12 2.73 -6.44
C ALA A 71 -17.02 3.45 -5.65
N PHE A 72 -17.39 4.39 -4.78
CA PHE A 72 -16.47 5.10 -3.88
C PHE A 72 -15.81 4.14 -2.88
N GLY A 73 -16.59 3.19 -2.35
CA GLY A 73 -16.08 2.16 -1.44
C GLY A 73 -15.03 1.28 -2.10
N PHE A 74 -15.25 0.80 -3.31
CA PHE A 74 -14.24 0.04 -4.05
C PHE A 74 -12.98 0.86 -4.35
N PHE A 75 -13.12 2.14 -4.64
CA PHE A 75 -11.98 3.03 -4.83
C PHE A 75 -11.13 3.12 -3.56
N LEU A 76 -11.75 3.36 -2.40
CA LEU A 76 -11.06 3.45 -1.12
C LEU A 76 -10.46 2.11 -0.68
N GLU A 77 -11.19 0.99 -0.89
CA GLU A 77 -10.69 -0.36 -0.61
C GLU A 77 -9.44 -0.66 -1.45
N ASN A 78 -9.48 -0.37 -2.77
CA ASN A 78 -8.33 -0.51 -3.66
C ASN A 78 -7.15 0.36 -3.22
N ALA A 79 -7.41 1.60 -2.78
CA ALA A 79 -6.38 2.48 -2.26
C ALA A 79 -5.73 1.89 -0.99
N CYS A 80 -6.51 1.33 -0.06
CA CYS A 80 -5.99 0.67 1.14
C CYS A 80 -5.14 -0.56 0.80
N ILE A 81 -5.62 -1.44 -0.11
CA ILE A 81 -4.89 -2.63 -0.55
C ILE A 81 -3.59 -2.26 -1.29
N ALA A 82 -3.62 -1.23 -2.14
CA ALA A 82 -2.42 -0.73 -2.80
C ALA A 82 -1.37 -0.27 -1.78
N ASN A 83 -1.81 0.42 -0.72
CA ASN A 83 -0.94 0.91 0.34
C ASN A 83 -0.43 -0.18 1.30
N GLU A 84 -1.16 -1.30 1.46
CA GLU A 84 -0.68 -2.46 2.25
C GLU A 84 0.67 -2.96 1.73
N GLY A 85 0.87 -2.95 0.40
CA GLY A 85 2.15 -3.31 -0.21
C GLY A 85 3.33 -2.49 0.30
N ALA A 86 3.13 -1.20 0.59
CA ALA A 86 4.18 -0.33 1.17
C ALA A 86 4.54 -0.76 2.59
N LEU A 87 3.56 -1.14 3.42
CA LEU A 87 3.80 -1.65 4.78
C LEU A 87 4.53 -2.99 4.77
N VAL A 88 4.17 -3.90 3.86
CA VAL A 88 4.86 -5.19 3.71
C VAL A 88 6.32 -4.94 3.33
N MET A 89 6.57 -4.08 2.35
CA MET A 89 7.93 -3.74 1.91
C MET A 89 8.77 -3.09 3.01
N SER A 90 8.18 -2.26 3.87
CA SER A 90 8.89 -1.63 4.99
C SER A 90 9.38 -2.65 6.02
N LYS A 91 8.60 -3.72 6.25
CA LYS A 91 8.97 -4.81 7.19
C LYS A 91 10.09 -5.71 6.66
N ASP A 92 10.10 -5.96 5.34
CA ASP A 92 11.06 -6.89 4.70
C ASP A 92 12.43 -6.24 4.46
N ALA A 93 12.51 -4.92 4.41
CA ALA A 93 13.70 -4.23 3.92
C ALA A 93 14.83 -4.15 4.92
N HIS A 94 14.88 -4.72 6.10
CA HIS A 94 15.98 -4.57 7.10
C HIS A 94 16.63 -3.16 7.10
N ARG A 95 15.93 -2.20 6.53
CA ARG A 95 16.28 -0.80 6.43
C ARG A 95 15.36 -0.07 7.39
N ASP A 96 15.95 0.69 8.29
CA ASP A 96 15.27 1.78 9.01
C ASP A 96 14.82 2.87 8.01
N ASP A 97 14.10 2.44 6.97
CA ASP A 97 13.62 3.32 5.91
C ASP A 97 12.17 3.68 6.23
N ASP A 98 12.00 4.65 7.13
CA ASP A 98 10.70 5.21 7.48
C ASP A 98 9.94 5.79 6.28
N SER A 99 10.62 5.92 5.12
CA SER A 99 10.04 6.51 3.90
C SER A 99 8.82 5.76 3.38
N MET A 100 8.82 4.41 3.50
CA MET A 100 7.67 3.59 3.07
C MET A 100 6.50 3.70 4.03
N VAL A 101 6.78 3.80 5.33
CA VAL A 101 5.75 4.05 6.36
C VAL A 101 5.17 5.45 6.19
N GLU A 102 6.01 6.44 5.91
CA GLU A 102 5.57 7.81 5.64
C GLU A 102 4.72 7.89 4.37
N LEU A 103 5.12 7.21 3.29
CA LEU A 103 4.35 7.10 2.05
C LEU A 103 2.96 6.50 2.32
N PHE A 104 2.91 5.39 3.05
CA PHE A 104 1.65 4.78 3.50
C PHE A 104 0.80 5.78 4.28
N ASN A 105 1.35 6.39 5.32
CA ASN A 105 0.61 7.32 6.18
C ASN A 105 0.05 8.50 5.38
N ARG A 106 0.83 9.09 4.47
CA ARG A 106 0.41 10.21 3.62
C ARG A 106 -0.75 9.82 2.70
N HIS A 107 -0.67 8.66 2.05
CA HIS A 107 -1.72 8.20 1.15
C HIS A 107 -2.99 7.82 1.90
N ILE A 108 -2.87 7.11 3.04
CA ILE A 108 -4.04 6.78 3.87
C ILE A 108 -4.71 8.05 4.39
N ARG A 109 -3.96 9.03 4.86
CA ARG A 109 -4.54 10.32 5.28
C ARG A 109 -5.29 11.00 4.15
N TRP A 110 -4.74 10.97 2.94
CA TRP A 110 -5.40 11.57 1.79
C TRP A 110 -6.70 10.87 1.41
N HIS A 111 -6.71 9.54 1.39
CA HIS A 111 -7.89 8.76 0.98
C HIS A 111 -8.92 8.60 2.11
N ILE A 112 -8.48 8.29 3.32
CA ILE A 112 -9.35 7.91 4.44
C ILE A 112 -9.51 9.05 5.47
N GLY A 113 -8.56 9.98 5.54
CA GLY A 113 -8.55 11.05 6.55
C GLY A 113 -9.65 12.10 6.37
N SER A 114 -10.30 12.20 5.20
CA SER A 114 -11.43 13.09 4.95
C SER A 114 -12.67 12.68 5.78
N LYS A 115 -13.63 13.59 5.94
CA LYS A 115 -14.91 13.31 6.64
C LYS A 115 -15.62 12.07 6.05
N GLY A 116 -15.75 12.04 4.72
CA GLY A 116 -16.43 10.93 4.04
C GLY A 116 -15.60 9.65 4.02
N GLY A 117 -14.27 9.74 3.91
CA GLY A 117 -13.38 8.58 4.00
C GLY A 117 -13.44 7.91 5.37
N ARG A 118 -13.39 8.68 6.46
CA ARG A 118 -13.53 8.18 7.84
C ARG A 118 -14.90 7.51 8.03
N ARG A 119 -15.98 8.13 7.52
CA ARG A 119 -17.34 7.59 7.60
C ARG A 119 -17.49 6.27 6.86
N TRP A 120 -16.92 6.18 5.65
CA TRP A 120 -16.87 4.93 4.90
C TRP A 120 -16.07 3.85 5.64
N PHE A 121 -14.91 4.19 6.18
CA PHE A 121 -14.03 3.24 6.87
C PHE A 121 -14.69 2.63 8.11
N GLU A 122 -15.37 3.44 8.92
CA GLU A 122 -16.18 2.97 10.05
C GLU A 122 -17.27 1.98 9.64
N GLU A 123 -17.94 2.24 8.51
CA GLU A 123 -18.96 1.34 7.98
C GLU A 123 -18.35 0.05 7.43
N PHE A 124 -17.23 0.16 6.72
CA PHE A 124 -16.50 -0.99 6.18
C PHE A 124 -16.00 -1.92 7.28
N GLU A 125 -15.40 -1.40 8.35
CA GLU A 125 -14.93 -2.22 9.48
C GLU A 125 -16.06 -2.96 10.20
N ARG A 126 -17.24 -2.38 10.29
CA ARG A 126 -18.40 -3.06 10.86
C ARG A 126 -18.91 -4.23 10.01
N GLN A 127 -18.72 -4.17 8.69
CA GLN A 127 -19.26 -5.16 7.76
C GLN A 127 -18.25 -6.22 7.33
N ARG A 128 -17.00 -5.85 7.11
CA ARG A 128 -15.97 -6.69 6.48
C ARG A 128 -14.66 -6.74 7.22
N ALA A 129 -14.14 -5.62 7.66
CA ALA A 129 -12.81 -5.39 8.23
C ALA A 129 -11.62 -5.78 7.32
N PHE A 130 -10.57 -4.98 7.39
CA PHE A 130 -9.25 -5.35 6.85
C PHE A 130 -8.53 -6.35 7.78
N PRO A 131 -7.44 -7.02 7.31
CA PRO A 131 -6.54 -7.72 8.21
C PRO A 131 -6.11 -6.82 9.38
N SER A 132 -5.98 -7.40 10.58
CA SER A 132 -5.80 -6.65 11.83
C SER A 132 -4.62 -5.67 11.79
N ASP A 133 -3.53 -6.04 11.12
CA ASP A 133 -2.33 -5.19 11.01
C ASP A 133 -2.57 -3.97 10.11
N LEU A 134 -3.27 -4.17 8.99
CA LEU A 134 -3.63 -3.08 8.08
C LEU A 134 -4.64 -2.14 8.75
N SER A 135 -5.68 -2.67 9.38
CA SER A 135 -6.67 -1.87 10.11
C SER A 135 -6.02 -1.01 11.19
N LYS A 136 -5.14 -1.58 12.03
CA LYS A 136 -4.38 -0.84 13.03
C LYS A 136 -3.51 0.27 12.42
N ALA A 137 -2.83 -0.03 11.31
CA ALA A 137 -1.98 0.95 10.63
C ALA A 137 -2.81 2.12 10.07
N ILE A 138 -4.00 1.84 9.51
CA ILE A 138 -4.93 2.87 9.03
C ILE A 138 -5.38 3.77 10.20
N HIS A 139 -5.81 3.19 11.32
CA HIS A 139 -6.21 3.95 12.50
C HIS A 139 -5.08 4.87 13.00
N LEU A 140 -3.84 4.37 13.07
CA LEU A 140 -2.68 5.18 13.48
C LEU A 140 -2.40 6.31 12.50
N ALA A 141 -2.49 6.04 11.19
CA ALA A 141 -2.27 7.05 10.16
C ALA A 141 -3.31 8.18 10.20
N ILE A 142 -4.57 7.87 10.51
CA ILE A 142 -5.66 8.85 10.63
C ILE A 142 -5.51 9.67 11.91
N ALA A 143 -5.19 9.02 13.04
CA ALA A 143 -5.07 9.69 14.33
C ALA A 143 -3.90 10.69 14.39
N SER A 144 -2.85 10.50 13.58
CA SER A 144 -1.71 11.41 13.50
C SER A 144 -1.98 12.69 12.69
N SER A 145 -3.24 12.92 12.27
CA SER A 145 -3.66 14.07 11.44
C SER A 145 -4.34 15.18 12.25
N ASP A 146 -4.64 14.91 13.49
CA ASP A 146 -5.26 15.83 14.45
C ASP A 146 -4.19 16.43 15.36
#